data_f1d009193259ab5b407ed573a14c33ea
#
_entry.id   f1d009193259ab5b407ed573a14c33ea
#
_cell.length_a   1.000
_cell.length_b   1.000
_cell.length_c   1.000
_cell.angle_alpha   90.00
_cell.angle_beta   90.00
_cell.angle_gamma   90.00
#
_symmetry.space_group_name_H-M   'P 1'
#
loop_
_entity.id
_entity.type
_entity.pdbx_description
1 polymer ?
#
loop_
_entity_poly.entity_id
_entity_poly.type
_entity_poly.pdbx_seq_one_letter_code
_entity_poly.pdbx_strand_id
1 'polypeptide(L)'
;MISAGKFRFWVLIRSQWLLLTVIGLYAWAFSLDATQALRALFISVNTLASVLLLIAAVFGLVGLLQVWISRDLIVRLLGREAGLKGLLVAALCGTLLIGPAYIIFPLLMSIHKQGARWAVVTIVLSAYAVKLQMLPIEIEFLGWPFALGRSLLTVALAIPTGLLVEALMERRKL
;
A
#
# COMPACT_ATOMS: atom_id res chain seq x y z
N MET A 1 -30.93 29.91 13.61
CA MET A 1 -30.29 29.65 12.31
C MET A 1 -28.76 29.81 12.49
N ILE A 2 -28.08 28.75 12.89
CA ILE A 2 -26.59 28.75 12.99
C ILE A 2 -26.10 28.51 11.56
N SER A 3 -25.36 29.51 11.03
CA SER A 3 -25.04 29.62 9.61
C SER A 3 -24.30 28.36 9.11
N ALA A 4 -24.86 27.74 8.09
CA ALA A 4 -24.28 26.58 7.39
C ALA A 4 -22.80 26.79 6.94
N GLY A 5 -22.36 28.04 6.85
CA GLY A 5 -20.98 28.40 6.55
C GLY A 5 -19.98 28.09 7.67
N LYS A 6 -20.35 28.28 8.94
CA LYS A 6 -19.48 27.94 10.07
C LYS A 6 -19.27 26.44 10.24
N PHE A 7 -20.30 25.63 9.98
CA PHE A 7 -20.19 24.18 10.06
C PHE A 7 -19.29 23.60 8.96
N ARG A 8 -19.42 24.09 7.73
CA ARG A 8 -18.52 23.71 6.62
C ARG A 8 -17.08 24.14 6.85
N PHE A 9 -16.85 25.30 7.44
CA PHE A 9 -15.52 25.80 7.77
C PHE A 9 -14.83 24.94 8.85
N TRP A 10 -15.54 24.53 9.90
CA TRP A 10 -15.04 23.61 10.95
C TRP A 10 -14.73 22.21 10.41
N VAL A 11 -15.56 21.69 9.52
CA VAL A 11 -15.34 20.38 8.89
C VAL A 11 -14.13 20.44 7.96
N LEU A 12 -13.92 21.52 7.21
CA LEU A 12 -12.77 21.72 6.36
C LEU A 12 -11.47 21.85 7.18
N ILE A 13 -11.48 22.62 8.27
CA ILE A 13 -10.32 22.73 9.18
C ILE A 13 -9.99 21.37 9.79
N ARG A 14 -10.97 20.62 10.25
CA ARG A 14 -10.76 19.29 10.84
C ARG A 14 -10.29 18.25 9.81
N SER A 15 -10.66 18.39 8.55
CA SER A 15 -10.22 17.53 7.45
C SER A 15 -8.81 17.88 6.95
N GLN A 16 -8.38 19.15 7.12
CA GLN A 16 -7.09 19.63 6.58
C GLN A 16 -6.13 20.12 7.67
N TRP A 17 -6.35 19.69 8.92
CA TRP A 17 -5.51 20.12 10.05
C TRP A 17 -4.01 19.86 9.82
N LEU A 18 -3.65 18.74 9.17
CA LEU A 18 -2.29 18.41 8.77
C LEU A 18 -1.68 19.48 7.83
N LEU A 19 -2.45 19.92 6.85
CA LEU A 19 -2.00 20.95 5.90
C LEU A 19 -1.79 22.30 6.59
N LEU A 20 -2.70 22.67 7.48
CA LEU A 20 -2.57 23.89 8.30
C LEU A 20 -1.37 23.81 9.23
N THR A 21 -1.12 22.65 9.85
CA THR A 21 0.05 22.44 10.71
C THR A 21 1.34 22.57 9.90
N VAL A 22 1.42 21.99 8.71
CA VAL A 22 2.60 22.08 7.83
C VAL A 22 2.84 23.53 7.41
N ILE A 23 1.79 24.26 7.00
CA ILE A 23 1.91 25.70 6.66
C ILE A 23 2.41 26.50 7.85
N GLY A 24 1.87 26.26 9.05
CA GLY A 24 2.31 26.93 10.29
C GLY A 24 3.76 26.65 10.63
N LEU A 25 4.20 25.38 10.47
CA LEU A 25 5.60 24.99 10.68
C LEU A 25 6.54 25.64 9.67
N TYR A 26 6.15 25.73 8.40
CA TYR A 26 6.95 26.45 7.41
C TYR A 26 7.02 27.94 7.69
N ALA A 27 5.90 28.59 8.06
CA ALA A 27 5.90 30.00 8.44
C ALA A 27 6.83 30.26 9.63
N TRP A 28 6.82 29.38 10.62
CA TRP A 28 7.75 29.44 11.75
C TRP A 28 9.21 29.19 11.33
N ALA A 29 9.48 28.18 10.50
CA ALA A 29 10.82 27.90 10.00
C ALA A 29 11.39 29.09 9.20
N PHE A 30 10.57 29.75 8.38
CA PHE A 30 10.97 30.96 7.66
C PHE A 30 11.35 32.13 8.59
N SER A 31 10.73 32.22 9.77
CA SER A 31 11.10 33.26 10.76
C SER A 31 12.43 32.98 11.46
N LEU A 32 12.88 31.71 11.48
CA LEU A 32 14.14 31.30 12.11
C LEU A 32 15.32 31.34 11.11
N ASP A 33 15.17 30.71 9.96
CA ASP A 33 16.19 30.66 8.90
C ASP A 33 15.52 30.42 7.53
N ALA A 34 15.42 31.50 6.76
CA ALA A 34 14.81 31.45 5.43
C ALA A 34 15.56 30.52 4.46
N THR A 35 16.90 30.39 4.61
CA THR A 35 17.71 29.56 3.70
C THR A 35 17.43 28.07 3.92
N GLN A 36 17.35 27.64 5.17
CA GLN A 36 17.01 26.25 5.50
C GLN A 36 15.55 25.94 5.16
N ALA A 37 14.62 26.87 5.41
CA ALA A 37 13.22 26.71 5.05
C ALA A 37 13.02 26.54 3.53
N LEU A 38 13.72 27.32 2.70
CA LEU A 38 13.71 27.17 1.23
C LEU A 38 14.29 25.84 0.79
N ARG A 39 15.40 25.38 1.38
CA ARG A 39 15.94 24.05 1.08
C ARG A 39 14.96 22.94 1.41
N ALA A 40 14.32 23.00 2.58
CA ALA A 40 13.30 22.04 2.98
C ALA A 40 12.10 22.04 2.01
N LEU A 41 11.64 23.21 1.59
CA LEU A 41 10.57 23.36 0.61
C LEU A 41 10.95 22.75 -0.75
N PHE A 42 12.16 23.02 -1.22
CA PHE A 42 12.66 22.45 -2.47
C PHE A 42 12.71 20.92 -2.45
N ILE A 43 13.22 20.35 -1.34
CA ILE A 43 13.22 18.88 -1.14
C ILE A 43 11.79 18.35 -1.12
N SER A 44 10.87 19.00 -0.43
CA SER A 44 9.47 18.59 -0.34
C SER A 44 8.77 18.60 -1.71
N VAL A 45 8.97 19.64 -2.51
CA VAL A 45 8.41 19.77 -3.85
C VAL A 45 8.97 18.70 -4.79
N ASN A 46 10.29 18.48 -4.78
CA ASN A 46 10.91 17.44 -5.60
C ASN A 46 10.43 16.03 -5.22
N THR A 47 10.31 15.76 -3.93
CA THR A 47 9.76 14.48 -3.45
C THR A 47 8.31 14.31 -3.89
N LEU A 48 7.48 15.35 -3.77
CA LEU A 48 6.10 15.34 -4.22
C LEU A 48 6.01 15.09 -5.73
N ALA A 49 6.81 15.77 -6.54
CA ALA A 49 6.84 15.59 -7.99
C ALA A 49 7.22 14.14 -8.37
N SER A 50 8.23 13.57 -7.71
CA SER A 50 8.65 12.19 -7.92
C SER A 50 7.56 11.19 -7.54
N VAL A 51 6.87 11.41 -6.42
CA VAL A 51 5.77 10.57 -5.97
C VAL A 51 4.57 10.67 -6.92
N LEU A 52 4.23 11.87 -7.40
CA LEU A 52 3.13 12.06 -8.35
C LEU A 52 3.42 11.35 -9.70
N LEU A 53 4.65 11.45 -10.21
CA LEU A 53 5.05 10.74 -11.42
C LEU A 53 4.93 9.22 -11.23
N LEU A 54 5.38 8.72 -10.09
CA LEU A 54 5.30 7.30 -9.76
C LEU A 54 3.84 6.83 -9.66
N ILE A 55 2.97 7.61 -9.01
CA ILE A 55 1.54 7.33 -8.93
C ILE A 55 0.92 7.29 -10.33
N ALA A 56 1.22 8.26 -11.19
CA ALA A 56 0.72 8.30 -12.57
C ALA A 56 1.15 7.06 -13.36
N ALA A 57 2.41 6.64 -13.25
CA ALA A 57 2.90 5.42 -13.88
C ALA A 57 2.17 4.16 -13.38
N VAL A 58 1.89 4.09 -12.07
CA VAL A 58 1.14 2.98 -11.48
C VAL A 58 -0.29 2.92 -11.98
N PHE A 59 -0.99 4.05 -12.02
CA PHE A 59 -2.35 4.07 -12.57
C PHE A 59 -2.37 3.69 -14.06
N GLY A 60 -1.34 4.09 -14.83
CA GLY A 60 -1.13 3.62 -16.20
C GLY A 60 -0.96 2.11 -16.27
N LEU A 61 -0.10 1.53 -15.40
CA LEU A 61 0.09 0.09 -15.29
C LEU A 61 -1.20 -0.64 -14.90
N VAL A 62 -1.93 -0.13 -13.91
CA VAL A 62 -3.22 -0.69 -13.50
C VAL A 62 -4.22 -0.68 -14.65
N GLY A 63 -4.27 0.40 -15.45
CA GLY A 63 -5.09 0.47 -16.65
C GLY A 63 -4.73 -0.61 -17.68
N LEU A 64 -3.44 -0.79 -17.95
CA LEU A 64 -2.93 -1.85 -18.84
C LEU A 64 -3.31 -3.24 -18.33
N LEU A 65 -3.10 -3.51 -17.04
CA LEU A 65 -3.43 -4.80 -16.43
C LEU A 65 -4.94 -5.12 -16.54
N GLN A 66 -5.80 -4.11 -16.39
CA GLN A 66 -7.26 -4.29 -16.50
C GLN A 66 -7.70 -4.67 -17.92
N VAL A 67 -6.97 -4.24 -18.94
CA VAL A 67 -7.27 -4.54 -20.35
C VAL A 67 -6.61 -5.84 -20.81
N TRP A 68 -5.35 -6.06 -20.42
CA TRP A 68 -4.55 -7.17 -20.92
C TRP A 68 -4.72 -8.47 -20.14
N ILE A 69 -4.97 -8.37 -18.82
CA ILE A 69 -5.21 -9.57 -18.02
C ILE A 69 -6.70 -9.85 -18.00
N SER A 70 -7.09 -10.97 -18.61
CA SER A 70 -8.48 -11.40 -18.65
C SER A 70 -8.99 -11.71 -17.24
N ARG A 71 -10.23 -11.32 -16.97
CA ARG A 71 -10.92 -11.65 -15.72
C ARG A 71 -10.88 -13.14 -15.42
N ASP A 72 -11.03 -13.97 -16.45
CA ASP A 72 -11.03 -15.43 -16.32
C ASP A 72 -9.70 -15.97 -15.81
N LEU A 73 -8.58 -15.37 -16.22
CA LEU A 73 -7.26 -15.75 -15.72
C LEU A 73 -7.12 -15.42 -14.21
N ILE A 74 -7.59 -14.25 -13.80
CA ILE A 74 -7.55 -13.86 -12.39
C ILE A 74 -8.44 -14.75 -11.53
N VAL A 75 -9.66 -15.00 -11.97
CA VAL A 75 -10.59 -15.90 -11.27
C VAL A 75 -10.02 -17.31 -11.16
N ARG A 76 -9.41 -17.80 -12.23
CA ARG A 76 -8.83 -19.15 -12.28
C ARG A 76 -7.58 -19.30 -11.41
N LEU A 77 -6.70 -18.27 -11.36
CA LEU A 77 -5.45 -18.32 -10.60
C LEU A 77 -5.59 -17.81 -9.15
N LEU A 78 -6.44 -16.84 -8.91
CA LEU A 78 -6.54 -16.09 -7.66
C LEU A 78 -7.97 -16.03 -7.09
N GLY A 79 -8.92 -16.68 -7.75
CA GLY A 79 -10.29 -16.84 -7.31
C GLY A 79 -10.45 -17.97 -6.29
N ARG A 80 -11.68 -18.23 -5.89
CA ARG A 80 -11.99 -19.29 -4.91
C ARG A 80 -11.67 -20.69 -5.42
N GLU A 81 -11.80 -20.93 -6.71
CA GLU A 81 -11.53 -22.22 -7.34
C GLU A 81 -10.05 -22.60 -7.35
N ALA A 82 -9.15 -21.61 -7.25
CA ALA A 82 -7.71 -21.84 -7.19
C ALA A 82 -7.24 -22.54 -5.89
N GLY A 83 -8.08 -22.57 -4.85
CA GLY A 83 -7.78 -23.24 -3.58
C GLY A 83 -6.45 -22.81 -2.97
N LEU A 84 -5.68 -23.77 -2.45
CA LEU A 84 -4.35 -23.54 -1.85
C LEU A 84 -3.31 -23.05 -2.87
N LYS A 85 -3.41 -23.47 -4.13
CA LYS A 85 -2.48 -23.03 -5.17
C LYS A 85 -2.53 -21.51 -5.38
N GLY A 86 -3.73 -20.94 -5.40
CA GLY A 86 -3.92 -19.50 -5.50
C GLY A 86 -3.35 -18.72 -4.30
N LEU A 87 -3.43 -19.29 -3.09
CA LEU A 87 -2.86 -18.69 -1.89
C LEU A 87 -1.33 -18.70 -1.93
N LEU A 88 -0.72 -19.79 -2.39
CA LEU A 88 0.74 -19.88 -2.56
C LEU A 88 1.25 -18.92 -3.63
N VAL A 89 0.56 -18.84 -4.78
CA VAL A 89 0.87 -17.86 -5.83
C VAL A 89 0.78 -16.44 -5.28
N ALA A 90 -0.27 -16.14 -4.51
CA ALA A 90 -0.42 -14.83 -3.87
C ALA A 90 0.74 -14.51 -2.91
N ALA A 91 1.17 -15.48 -2.10
CA ALA A 91 2.30 -15.30 -1.19
C ALA A 91 3.61 -15.04 -1.94
N LEU A 92 3.91 -15.81 -2.98
CA LEU A 92 5.06 -15.60 -3.85
C LEU A 92 5.02 -14.24 -4.56
N CYS A 93 3.88 -13.88 -5.14
CA CYS A 93 3.71 -12.56 -5.76
C CYS A 93 3.96 -11.44 -4.75
N GLY A 94 3.46 -11.58 -3.52
CA GLY A 94 3.66 -10.59 -2.46
C GLY A 94 5.14 -10.34 -2.16
N THR A 95 5.95 -11.40 -2.03
CA THR A 95 7.40 -11.27 -1.73
C THR A 95 8.20 -10.67 -2.88
N LEU A 96 7.74 -10.83 -4.13
CA LEU A 96 8.39 -10.30 -5.33
C LEU A 96 8.01 -8.85 -5.63
N LEU A 97 6.91 -8.34 -5.04
CA LEU A 97 6.46 -6.97 -5.29
C LEU A 97 7.48 -5.96 -4.74
N ILE A 98 7.86 -5.03 -5.61
CA ILE A 98 8.81 -3.96 -5.33
C ILE A 98 8.05 -2.62 -5.35
N GLY A 99 8.37 -1.73 -4.43
CA GLY A 99 7.84 -0.37 -4.41
C GLY A 99 7.17 0.00 -3.08
N PRO A 100 6.68 1.23 -2.96
CA PRO A 100 5.97 1.67 -1.76
C PRO A 100 4.53 1.14 -1.72
N ALA A 101 4.00 0.98 -0.51
CA ALA A 101 2.68 0.36 -0.28
C ALA A 101 1.53 1.07 -0.99
N TYR A 102 1.59 2.39 -1.17
CA TYR A 102 0.53 3.15 -1.86
C TYR A 102 0.38 2.77 -3.35
N ILE A 103 1.41 2.17 -3.96
CA ILE A 103 1.36 1.62 -5.31
C ILE A 103 0.57 0.30 -5.33
N ILE A 104 0.77 -0.52 -4.31
CA ILE A 104 0.24 -1.87 -4.24
C ILE A 104 -1.26 -1.87 -3.97
N PHE A 105 -1.77 -0.92 -3.19
CA PHE A 105 -3.21 -0.83 -2.90
C PHE A 105 -4.11 -0.70 -4.14
N PRO A 106 -3.85 0.23 -5.10
CA PRO A 106 -4.64 0.30 -6.33
C PRO A 106 -4.56 -0.98 -7.16
N LEU A 107 -3.37 -1.61 -7.23
CA LEU A 107 -3.15 -2.85 -7.95
C LEU A 107 -3.98 -3.98 -7.34
N LEU A 108 -3.89 -4.19 -6.02
CA LEU A 108 -4.65 -5.23 -5.32
C LEU A 108 -6.16 -5.01 -5.43
N MET A 109 -6.62 -3.77 -5.33
CA MET A 109 -8.02 -3.43 -5.51
C MET A 109 -8.49 -3.71 -6.95
N SER A 110 -7.66 -3.47 -7.95
CA SER A 110 -7.95 -3.79 -9.34
C SER A 110 -8.14 -5.30 -9.54
N ILE A 111 -7.22 -6.11 -9.01
CA ILE A 111 -7.29 -7.57 -9.09
C ILE A 111 -8.52 -8.10 -8.33
N HIS A 112 -8.83 -7.53 -7.17
CA HIS A 112 -10.01 -7.89 -6.41
C HIS A 112 -11.31 -7.59 -7.17
N LYS A 113 -11.42 -6.43 -7.81
CA LYS A 113 -12.57 -6.08 -8.66
C LYS A 113 -12.73 -7.04 -9.85
N GLN A 114 -11.65 -7.64 -10.32
CA GLN A 114 -11.65 -8.64 -11.39
C GLN A 114 -12.00 -10.06 -10.90
N GLY A 115 -12.15 -10.28 -9.60
CA GLY A 115 -12.63 -11.53 -9.02
C GLY A 115 -11.65 -12.27 -8.11
N ALA A 116 -10.50 -11.68 -7.78
CA ALA A 116 -9.64 -12.24 -6.75
C ALA A 116 -10.32 -12.18 -5.37
N ARG A 117 -10.11 -13.22 -4.57
CA ARG A 117 -10.70 -13.33 -3.23
C ARG A 117 -9.98 -12.43 -2.21
N TRP A 118 -10.65 -12.06 -1.13
CA TRP A 118 -10.06 -11.24 -0.07
C TRP A 118 -8.85 -11.88 0.59
N ALA A 119 -8.82 -13.20 0.71
CA ALA A 119 -7.64 -13.92 1.21
C ALA A 119 -6.40 -13.61 0.38
N VAL A 120 -6.50 -13.62 -0.96
CA VAL A 120 -5.39 -13.31 -1.87
C VAL A 120 -4.88 -11.88 -1.64
N VAL A 121 -5.79 -10.90 -1.58
CA VAL A 121 -5.42 -9.50 -1.32
C VAL A 121 -4.64 -9.36 0.00
N THR A 122 -5.14 -10.00 1.05
CA THR A 122 -4.50 -9.96 2.37
C THR A 122 -3.17 -10.69 2.38
N ILE A 123 -3.07 -11.86 1.74
CA ILE A 123 -1.83 -12.64 1.67
C ILE A 123 -0.75 -11.87 0.92
N VAL A 124 -1.07 -11.28 -0.24
CA VAL A 124 -0.12 -10.46 -1.00
C VAL A 124 0.37 -9.29 -0.15
N LEU A 125 -0.53 -8.60 0.54
CA LEU A 125 -0.19 -7.46 1.40
C LEU A 125 0.68 -7.87 2.59
N SER A 126 0.40 -9.03 3.21
CA SER A 126 1.18 -9.56 4.33
C SER A 126 2.55 -10.06 3.87
N ALA A 127 2.60 -10.81 2.77
CA ALA A 127 3.85 -11.33 2.21
C ALA A 127 4.74 -10.22 1.63
N TYR A 128 4.17 -9.10 1.21
CA TYR A 128 4.90 -7.90 0.79
C TYR A 128 5.79 -7.32 1.90
N ALA A 129 5.52 -7.63 3.17
CA ALA A 129 6.42 -7.27 4.27
C ALA A 129 7.80 -7.93 4.15
N VAL A 130 7.89 -9.07 3.43
CA VAL A 130 9.14 -9.74 3.08
C VAL A 130 9.61 -9.21 1.74
N LYS A 131 10.47 -8.21 1.76
CA LYS A 131 11.07 -7.63 0.57
C LYS A 131 12.30 -8.44 0.17
N LEU A 132 12.18 -9.26 -0.85
CA LEU A 132 13.27 -10.13 -1.30
C LEU A 132 14.57 -9.36 -1.57
N GLN A 133 14.46 -8.13 -2.10
CA GLN A 133 15.60 -7.25 -2.33
C GLN A 133 16.28 -6.74 -1.05
N MET A 134 15.59 -6.75 0.09
CA MET A 134 16.16 -6.36 1.38
C MET A 134 16.79 -7.53 2.13
N LEU A 135 16.54 -8.76 1.69
CA LEU A 135 17.05 -9.96 2.34
C LEU A 135 18.60 -9.97 2.46
N PRO A 136 19.39 -9.59 1.43
CA PRO A 136 20.84 -9.53 1.57
C PRO A 136 21.29 -8.54 2.66
N ILE A 137 20.62 -7.40 2.77
CA ILE A 137 20.91 -6.38 3.79
C ILE A 137 20.57 -6.91 5.19
N GLU A 138 19.40 -7.57 5.33
CA GLU A 138 19.02 -8.19 6.60
C GLU A 138 20.01 -9.27 7.03
N ILE A 139 20.50 -10.07 6.09
CA ILE A 139 21.51 -11.11 6.36
C ILE A 139 22.81 -10.47 6.84
N GLU A 140 23.26 -9.40 6.19
CA GLU A 140 24.49 -8.71 6.56
C GLU A 140 24.44 -8.10 7.97
N PHE A 141 23.32 -7.46 8.32
CA PHE A 141 23.18 -6.77 9.63
C PHE A 141 22.67 -7.66 10.76
N LEU A 142 21.78 -8.60 10.48
CA LEU A 142 21.07 -9.39 11.49
C LEU A 142 21.37 -10.89 11.43
N GLY A 143 22.11 -11.32 10.43
CA GLY A 143 22.51 -12.71 10.22
C GLY A 143 21.45 -13.60 9.57
N TRP A 144 21.91 -14.71 8.99
CA TRP A 144 21.09 -15.70 8.28
C TRP A 144 19.90 -16.24 9.10
N PRO A 145 20.09 -16.66 10.40
CA PRO A 145 18.99 -17.25 11.13
C PRO A 145 17.81 -16.30 11.32
N PHE A 146 18.09 -15.02 11.58
CA PHE A 146 17.06 -14.00 11.75
C PHE A 146 16.34 -13.72 10.42
N ALA A 147 17.07 -13.44 9.35
CA ALA A 147 16.50 -13.06 8.06
C ALA A 147 15.61 -14.17 7.48
N LEU A 148 16.07 -15.42 7.50
CA LEU A 148 15.29 -16.57 7.03
C LEU A 148 14.12 -16.87 7.98
N GLY A 149 14.36 -16.91 9.29
CA GLY A 149 13.30 -17.17 10.28
C GLY A 149 12.15 -16.17 10.18
N ARG A 150 12.47 -14.88 10.14
CA ARG A 150 11.48 -13.81 9.95
C ARG A 150 10.70 -13.96 8.63
N SER A 151 11.43 -14.17 7.54
CA SER A 151 10.82 -14.26 6.20
C SER A 151 9.90 -15.47 6.08
N LEU A 152 10.36 -16.65 6.48
CA LEU A 152 9.57 -17.88 6.48
C LEU A 152 8.33 -17.76 7.36
N LEU A 153 8.50 -17.25 8.58
CA LEU A 153 7.39 -17.06 9.51
C LEU A 153 6.35 -16.08 8.98
N THR A 154 6.80 -14.97 8.38
CA THR A 154 5.90 -13.96 7.79
C THR A 154 5.09 -14.56 6.64
N VAL A 155 5.72 -15.30 5.73
CA VAL A 155 5.03 -15.94 4.60
C VAL A 155 4.09 -17.05 5.09
N ALA A 156 4.53 -17.87 6.04
CA ALA A 156 3.72 -18.94 6.61
C ALA A 156 2.46 -18.40 7.32
N LEU A 157 2.60 -17.30 8.08
CA LEU A 157 1.49 -16.66 8.77
C LEU A 157 0.59 -15.81 7.84
N ALA A 158 1.07 -15.40 6.68
CA ALA A 158 0.27 -14.65 5.71
C ALA A 158 -0.96 -15.45 5.24
N ILE A 159 -0.81 -16.77 5.06
CA ILE A 159 -1.90 -17.64 4.58
C ILE A 159 -3.05 -17.72 5.58
N PRO A 160 -2.85 -18.14 6.86
CA PRO A 160 -3.92 -18.18 7.84
C PRO A 160 -4.51 -16.80 8.12
N THR A 161 -3.70 -15.75 8.14
CA THR A 161 -4.18 -14.36 8.29
C THR A 161 -5.10 -13.97 7.15
N GLY A 162 -4.73 -14.29 5.91
CA GLY A 162 -5.56 -14.03 4.74
C GLY A 162 -6.91 -14.74 4.78
N LEU A 163 -6.92 -16.01 5.17
CA LEU A 163 -8.15 -16.80 5.32
C LEU A 163 -9.05 -16.25 6.44
N LEU A 164 -8.45 -15.81 7.53
CA LEU A 164 -9.16 -15.24 8.67
C LEU A 164 -9.83 -13.91 8.31
N VAL A 165 -9.10 -13.03 7.62
CA VAL A 165 -9.64 -11.76 7.12
C VAL A 165 -10.77 -11.99 6.12
N GLU A 166 -10.63 -12.95 5.21
CA GLU A 166 -11.70 -13.29 4.27
C GLU A 166 -12.95 -13.76 5.00
N ALA A 167 -12.82 -14.66 5.97
CA ALA A 167 -13.95 -15.14 6.78
C ALA A 167 -14.66 -14.00 7.53
N LEU A 168 -13.91 -13.03 8.05
CA LEU A 168 -14.47 -11.85 8.71
C LEU A 168 -15.20 -10.91 7.74
N MET A 169 -14.61 -10.71 6.54
CA MET A 169 -15.22 -9.84 5.51
C MET A 169 -16.50 -10.44 4.93
N GLU A 170 -16.59 -11.76 4.85
CA GLU A 170 -17.79 -12.44 4.38
C GLU A 170 -18.91 -12.41 5.43
N ARG A 171 -18.59 -12.56 6.70
CA ARG A 171 -19.56 -12.43 7.80
C ARG A 171 -20.19 -11.02 7.87
N ARG A 172 -19.49 -10.00 7.45
CA ARG A 172 -19.99 -8.61 7.42
C ARG A 172 -20.93 -8.30 6.25
N LYS A 173 -21.01 -9.18 5.25
CA LYS A 173 -21.93 -9.04 4.10
C LYS A 173 -23.28 -9.72 4.33
N LEU A 174 -23.44 -10.42 5.43
CA LEU A 174 -24.70 -11.00 5.93
C LEU A 174 -25.31 -10.07 6.97
#